data_48f8acf95241343c3fb5efeedfe3fbf5
#
_entry.id   48f8acf95241343c3fb5efeedfe3fbf5
#
_cell.length_a   1.000
_cell.length_b   1.000
_cell.length_c   1.000
_cell.angle_alpha   90.00
_cell.angle_beta   90.00
_cell.angle_gamma   90.00
#
_symmetry.space_group_name_H-M   'P 1'
#
loop_
_entity.id
_entity.type
_entity.pdbx_description
1 polymer ?
#
loop_
_entity_poly.entity_id
_entity_poly.type
_entity_poly.pdbx_seq_one_letter_code
_entity_poly.pdbx_strand_id
1 'polypeptide(L)' 'GVDAIAFTAGVGENASYLRRLIIDNVSRALGVFLNEEENERRSKENRLISHQYSKVDVYVIPTNEEVMIARDTVRILGL' A
#
# COMPACT_ATOMS: atom_id res chain seq x y z
N GLY A 1 1.35 -16.75 4.16
CA GLY A 1 0.52 -15.60 3.91
C GLY A 1 1.29 -14.32 3.67
N VAL A 2 0.57 -13.25 3.44
CA VAL A 2 1.13 -11.93 3.20
C VAL A 2 0.94 -11.08 4.44
N ASP A 3 2.02 -10.51 4.98
CA ASP A 3 1.95 -9.65 6.15
C ASP A 3 1.76 -8.18 5.77
N ALA A 4 2.33 -7.78 4.64
CA ALA A 4 2.25 -6.40 4.19
C ALA A 4 2.32 -6.30 2.68
N ILE A 5 1.78 -5.21 2.16
CA ILE A 5 1.89 -4.81 0.76
C ILE A 5 2.52 -3.43 0.74
N ALA A 6 3.52 -3.24 -0.09
CA ALA A 6 4.18 -1.94 -0.22
C ALA A 6 4.12 -1.46 -1.67
N PHE A 7 3.58 -0.27 -1.86
CA PHE A 7 3.62 0.42 -3.15
C PHE A 7 4.86 1.31 -3.16
N THR A 8 5.77 1.04 -4.06
CA THR A 8 7.07 1.73 -4.10
C THR A 8 7.28 2.44 -5.43
N ALA A 9 8.21 3.33 -5.45
CA ALA A 9 8.73 4.04 -6.65
C ALA A 9 7.67 4.42 -7.69
N GLY A 10 7.65 5.60 -8.17
CA GLY A 10 6.81 6.01 -9.31
C GLY A 10 5.29 5.93 -9.10
N VAL A 11 4.82 5.44 -7.96
CA VAL A 11 3.40 5.47 -7.62
C VAL A 11 3.11 6.89 -7.15
N GLY A 12 2.98 7.79 -8.10
CA GLY A 12 2.90 9.22 -7.87
C GLY A 12 1.51 9.70 -7.45
N GLU A 13 1.29 10.99 -7.63
CA GLU A 13 0.10 11.67 -7.11
C GLU A 13 -1.23 11.10 -7.61
N ASN A 14 -1.26 10.58 -8.82
CA ASN A 14 -2.49 10.04 -9.41
C ASN A 14 -2.66 8.55 -9.14
N ALA A 15 -1.79 7.98 -8.34
CA ALA A 15 -1.76 6.54 -8.15
C ALA A 15 -2.75 6.03 -7.10
N SER A 16 -3.40 6.91 -6.35
CA SER A 16 -4.40 6.49 -5.35
C SER A 16 -5.50 5.64 -5.96
N TYR A 17 -5.97 6.01 -7.13
CA TYR A 17 -6.98 5.25 -7.86
C TYR A 17 -6.47 3.84 -8.21
N LEU A 18 -5.24 3.75 -8.69
CA LEU A 18 -4.63 2.47 -9.04
C LEU A 18 -4.41 1.59 -7.80
N ARG A 19 -3.92 2.18 -6.72
CA ARG A 19 -3.76 1.45 -5.46
C ARG A 19 -5.07 0.87 -4.98
N ARG A 20 -6.14 1.67 -5.05
CA ARG A 20 -7.47 1.24 -4.67
C ARG A 20 -7.94 0.06 -5.51
N LEU A 21 -7.77 0.12 -6.83
CA LEU A 21 -8.15 -0.97 -7.71
C LEU A 21 -7.41 -2.27 -7.38
N ILE A 22 -6.11 -2.17 -7.14
CA ILE A 22 -5.30 -3.33 -6.83
C ILE A 22 -5.73 -3.96 -5.50
N ILE A 23 -5.92 -3.13 -4.48
CA ILE A 23 -6.32 -3.63 -3.16
C ILE A 23 -7.74 -4.21 -3.21
N ASP A 24 -8.66 -3.60 -3.93
CA ASP A 24 -10.02 -4.14 -4.06
C ASP A 24 -10.02 -5.53 -4.67
N ASN A 25 -9.13 -5.80 -5.61
CA ASN A 25 -9.03 -7.12 -6.23
C ASN A 25 -8.57 -8.21 -5.27
N VAL A 26 -7.81 -7.87 -4.25
CA VAL A 26 -7.27 -8.85 -3.30
C VAL A 26 -7.92 -8.77 -1.92
N SER A 27 -8.82 -7.83 -1.71
CA SER A 27 -9.37 -7.56 -0.38
C SER A 27 -10.02 -8.77 0.26
N ARG A 28 -10.81 -9.51 -0.49
CA ARG A 28 -11.50 -10.70 0.04
C ARG A 28 -10.53 -11.82 0.39
N ALA A 29 -9.56 -12.04 -0.48
CA ALA A 29 -8.62 -13.14 -0.30
C ALA A 29 -7.67 -12.90 0.88
N LEU A 30 -7.25 -11.65 1.09
CA LEU A 30 -6.23 -11.32 2.06
C LEU A 30 -6.76 -10.57 3.30
N GLY A 31 -8.01 -10.13 3.28
CA GLY A 31 -8.55 -9.33 4.37
C GLY A 31 -7.92 -7.94 4.43
N VAL A 32 -7.66 -7.35 3.26
CA VAL A 32 -7.00 -6.05 3.14
C VAL A 32 -8.03 -4.97 2.93
N PHE A 33 -7.93 -3.90 3.71
CA PHE A 33 -8.82 -2.74 3.58
C PHE A 33 -7.99 -1.46 3.66
N LEU A 34 -8.29 -0.51 2.78
CA LEU A 34 -7.62 0.79 2.78
C LEU A 34 -8.35 1.79 3.66
N ASN A 35 -7.56 2.68 4.25
CA ASN A 35 -8.07 3.94 4.77
C ASN A 35 -8.10 4.90 3.58
N GLU A 36 -9.30 5.23 3.11
CA GLU A 36 -9.46 6.01 1.89
C GLU A 36 -8.85 7.41 2.01
N GLU A 37 -8.96 8.04 3.16
CA GLU A 37 -8.37 9.36 3.37
C GLU A 37 -6.85 9.31 3.26
N GLU A 38 -6.23 8.32 3.91
CA GLU A 38 -4.79 8.16 3.86
C GLU A 38 -4.31 7.76 2.46
N ASN A 39 -5.07 6.94 1.75
CA ASN A 39 -4.73 6.56 0.39
C ASN A 39 -4.75 7.77 -0.56
N GLU A 40 -5.68 8.67 -0.36
CA GLU A 40 -5.81 9.86 -1.20
C GLU A 40 -4.91 11.02 -0.78
N ARG A 41 -4.41 10.99 0.44
CA ARG A 41 -3.55 12.06 0.95
C ARG A 41 -2.23 12.11 0.17
N ARG A 42 -1.87 13.29 -0.26
CA ARG A 42 -0.60 13.50 -0.95
C ARG A 42 0.51 13.64 0.08
N SER A 43 1.57 12.86 -0.08
CA SER A 43 2.71 12.92 0.80
C SER A 43 3.93 12.31 0.10
N LYS A 44 5.09 12.86 0.41
CA LYS A 44 6.37 12.33 -0.05
C LYS A 44 7.01 11.42 1.00
N GLU A 45 6.35 11.25 2.12
CA GLU A 45 6.84 10.41 3.20
C GLU A 45 6.30 8.99 3.10
N ASN A 46 7.04 8.06 3.67
CA ASN A 46 6.57 6.69 3.84
C ASN A 46 5.38 6.71 4.78
N ARG A 47 4.31 6.00 4.43
CA ARG A 47 3.13 6.00 5.27
C ARG A 47 2.31 4.74 5.14
N LEU A 48 1.58 4.45 6.20
CA LEU A 48 0.62 3.36 6.26
C LEU A 48 -0.73 3.87 5.74
N ILE A 49 -1.31 3.15 4.79
CA ILE A 49 -2.59 3.53 4.20
C ILE A 49 -3.68 2.48 4.41
N SER A 50 -3.40 1.43 5.18
CA SER A 50 -4.39 0.42 5.49
C SER A 50 -5.33 0.88 6.60
N HIS A 51 -6.56 0.40 6.54
CA HIS A 51 -7.55 0.61 7.59
C HIS A 51 -7.13 -0.14 8.86
N GLN A 52 -7.51 0.37 10.02
CA GLN A 52 -7.15 -0.24 11.30
C GLN A 52 -7.60 -1.70 11.44
N TYR A 53 -8.64 -2.10 10.73
CA TYR A 53 -9.13 -3.48 10.74
C TYR A 53 -8.54 -4.35 9.63
N SER A 54 -7.67 -3.80 8.81
CA SER A 54 -7.02 -4.58 7.77
C SER A 54 -6.11 -5.63 8.38
N LYS A 55 -6.19 -6.85 7.88
CA LYS A 55 -5.31 -7.94 8.33
C LYS A 55 -3.91 -7.84 7.75
N VAL A 56 -3.79 -7.09 6.66
CA VAL A 56 -2.52 -6.89 5.97
C VAL A 56 -2.23 -5.40 5.97
N ASP A 57 -1.04 -5.03 6.40
CA ASP A 57 -0.62 -3.63 6.38
C ASP A 57 -0.30 -3.21 4.94
N VAL A 58 -0.73 -2.02 4.56
CA VAL A 58 -0.45 -1.46 3.24
C VAL A 58 0.31 -0.16 3.40
N TYR A 59 1.47 -0.10 2.76
CA TYR A 59 2.37 1.07 2.85
C TYR A 59 2.52 1.72 1.49
N VAL A 60 2.72 3.01 1.50
CA VAL A 60 3.20 3.75 0.35
C VAL A 60 4.61 4.24 0.68
N ILE A 61 5.56 3.85 -0.16
CA ILE A 61 6.96 4.22 -0.02
C ILE A 61 7.35 4.96 -1.30
N PRO A 62 7.29 6.30 -1.31
CA PRO A 62 7.46 7.07 -2.55
C PRO A 62 8.84 6.99 -3.18
N THR A 63 9.83 6.56 -2.40
CA THR A 63 11.19 6.41 -2.90
C THR A 63 11.48 4.95 -3.19
N ASN A 64 12.59 4.69 -3.87
CA ASN A 64 13.01 3.34 -4.20
C ASN A 64 13.90 2.73 -3.10
N GLU A 65 13.70 3.15 -1.88
CA GLU A 65 14.47 2.68 -0.74
C GLU A 65 14.06 1.28 -0.32
N GLU A 66 15.04 0.53 0.16
CA GLU A 66 14.78 -0.75 0.80
C GLU A 66 14.34 -0.50 2.23
N VAL A 67 13.10 -0.86 2.53
CA VAL A 67 12.57 -0.73 3.89
C VAL A 67 12.14 -2.10 4.37
N MET A 68 12.64 -2.50 5.52
CA MET A 68 12.24 -3.74 6.17
C MET A 68 10.93 -3.50 6.92
N ILE A 69 9.82 -3.76 6.25
CA ILE A 69 8.50 -3.49 6.82
C ILE A 69 7.97 -4.70 7.57
N ALA A 70 8.05 -5.86 6.95
CA ALA A 70 7.54 -7.10 7.51
C ALA A 70 8.24 -8.28 6.85
N ARG A 71 8.09 -9.46 7.45
CA ARG A 71 8.73 -10.68 6.97
C ARG A 71 8.26 -11.05 5.56
N ASP A 72 6.96 -11.01 5.35
CA ASP A 72 6.35 -11.41 4.08
C ASP A 72 5.68 -10.20 3.43
N THR A 73 6.48 -9.37 2.79
CA THR A 73 6.00 -8.17 2.13
C THR A 73 5.95 -8.37 0.62
N VAL A 74 4.79 -8.11 0.05
CA VAL A 74 4.65 -8.03 -1.40
C VAL A 74 4.91 -6.58 -1.80
N ARG A 75 5.87 -6.37 -2.70
CA ARG A 75 6.19 -5.05 -3.22
C ARG A 75 5.57 -4.86 -4.58
N ILE A 76 4.86 -3.77 -4.73
CA ILE A 76 4.31 -3.37 -6.01
C ILE A 76 5.09 -2.17 -6.48
N LEU A 77 5.90 -2.40 -7.51
CA LEU A 77 6.71 -1.33 -8.09
C LEU A 77 5.81 -0.34 -8.82
N GLY A 78 6.17 0.90 -8.72
CA GLY A 78 5.40 1.96 -9.33
C GLY A 78 5.35 1.85 -10.83
N LEU A 79 4.23 2.21 -11.36
CA LEU A 79 3.97 2.21 -12.79
C LEU A 79 4.35 3.55 -13.42
#